data_92b3365916cfb334d88ebd5c1d87179d
#
_entry.id   92b3365916cfb334d88ebd5c1d87179d
#
_cell.length_a   1.000
_cell.length_b   1.000
_cell.length_c   1.000
_cell.angle_alpha   90.00
_cell.angle_beta   90.00
_cell.angle_gamma   90.00
#
_symmetry.space_group_name_H-M   'P 1'
#
loop_
_entity.id
_entity.type
_entity.pdbx_description
1 polymer ?
#
loop_
_entity_poly.entity_id
_entity_poly.type
_entity_poly.pdbx_seq_one_letter_code
_entity_poly.pdbx_strand_id
1 'polypeptide(L)'
;MLYFFGAIFLLFLSFKKKYRRSIPARFFLFNNPKFKDADVHFHACSFGEVQALKPLMQKFNSKAISVVTNTGFEAASKICSNTRFLPFEIFLPFWLKKSKILVIFEAELWLMLVFMAKLKGSRVILINARISDRSYKSYLKFSFFYRYLFKFIDKIYAQSELDKERLKSLGAGEIEVVGNIKAAFLPSVSRVYEKPKARVIVLASTHAGEEEMILANLNLKENDLLIIVPRHPERFTEVEKLASEYAKKHYFSFAKFSQTHKFDAKVNLLDTLGELVNVYAISDIVVLGGSFVPNIGGHNPIECAQFNPVIISGEFIFNQKALFGLVENIYIAKASEIGGIMGSGAKKSKIAVQASADAIIEDIRSTL
;
A
#
# COMPACT_ATOMS: atom_id res chain seq x y z
N MET A 1 10.79 21.26 31.39
CA MET A 1 9.61 22.14 31.60
C MET A 1 8.50 21.93 30.56
N LEU A 2 8.75 22.03 29.25
CA LEU A 2 7.77 21.81 28.19
C LEU A 2 7.05 20.43 28.25
N TYR A 3 7.75 19.38 28.63
CA TYR A 3 7.14 18.03 28.77
C TYR A 3 6.09 17.99 29.88
N PHE A 4 6.34 18.62 31.03
CA PHE A 4 5.39 18.63 32.15
C PHE A 4 4.09 19.38 31.82
N PHE A 5 4.18 20.55 31.17
CA PHE A 5 2.98 21.28 30.73
C PHE A 5 2.24 20.51 29.61
N GLY A 6 2.98 19.90 28.71
CA GLY A 6 2.41 19.06 27.65
C GLY A 6 1.78 17.78 28.19
N ALA A 7 2.29 17.20 29.26
CA ALA A 7 1.81 15.95 29.85
C ALA A 7 0.34 16.06 30.32
N ILE A 8 -0.03 17.19 30.94
CA ILE A 8 -1.42 17.45 31.38
C ILE A 8 -2.36 17.46 30.17
N PHE A 9 -1.99 18.18 29.11
CA PHE A 9 -2.77 18.22 27.87
C PHE A 9 -2.88 16.83 27.21
N LEU A 10 -1.78 16.08 27.17
CA LEU A 10 -1.75 14.72 26.64
C LEU A 10 -2.62 13.76 27.48
N LEU A 11 -2.68 13.95 28.79
CA LEU A 11 -3.56 13.19 29.67
C LEU A 11 -5.03 13.40 29.27
N PHE A 12 -5.45 14.63 29.04
CA PHE A 12 -6.81 14.93 28.56
C PHE A 12 -7.06 14.35 27.16
N LEU A 13 -6.09 14.41 26.25
CA LEU A 13 -6.21 13.82 24.92
C LEU A 13 -6.34 12.29 24.98
N SER A 14 -5.77 11.64 25.99
CA SER A 14 -5.83 10.18 26.14
C SER A 14 -7.25 9.64 26.36
N PHE A 15 -8.19 10.48 26.83
CA PHE A 15 -9.60 10.09 26.95
C PHE A 15 -10.33 10.01 25.61
N LYS A 16 -9.83 10.66 24.55
CA LYS A 16 -10.43 10.53 23.21
C LYS A 16 -10.20 9.14 22.65
N LYS A 17 -11.24 8.47 22.16
CA LYS A 17 -11.21 7.11 21.59
C LYS A 17 -10.03 6.90 20.63
N LYS A 18 -9.72 7.87 19.78
CA LYS A 18 -8.62 7.84 18.82
C LYS A 18 -7.24 7.71 19.46
N TYR A 19 -7.02 8.22 20.66
CA TYR A 19 -5.72 8.33 21.30
C TYR A 19 -5.58 7.51 22.59
N ARG A 20 -6.66 6.88 23.04
CA ARG A 20 -6.79 6.19 24.34
C ARG A 20 -5.69 5.14 24.59
N ARG A 21 -5.11 4.55 23.57
CA ARG A 21 -4.08 3.54 23.67
C ARG A 21 -2.69 4.08 23.36
N SER A 22 -2.56 4.88 22.28
CA SER A 22 -1.26 5.36 21.81
C SER A 22 -0.65 6.43 22.73
N ILE A 23 -1.42 7.38 23.25
CA ILE A 23 -0.87 8.44 24.11
C ILE A 23 -0.35 7.89 25.45
N PRO A 24 -1.11 7.09 26.23
CA PRO A 24 -0.59 6.50 27.46
C PRO A 24 0.65 5.64 27.24
N ALA A 25 0.67 4.84 26.17
CA ALA A 25 1.80 4.00 25.84
C ALA A 25 3.06 4.79 25.47
N ARG A 26 2.91 5.85 24.67
CA ARG A 26 4.04 6.63 24.15
C ARG A 26 4.59 7.65 25.13
N PHE A 27 3.74 8.32 25.87
CA PHE A 27 4.12 9.46 26.72
C PHE A 27 4.23 9.10 28.20
N PHE A 28 3.66 7.98 28.61
CA PHE A 28 3.68 7.52 30.02
C PHE A 28 4.16 6.08 30.17
N LEU A 29 4.58 5.41 29.09
CA LEU A 29 5.03 4.03 29.03
C LEU A 29 3.99 3.01 29.56
N PHE A 30 2.73 3.41 29.65
CA PHE A 30 1.66 2.55 30.17
C PHE A 30 1.42 1.37 29.23
N ASN A 31 1.55 0.15 29.76
CA ASN A 31 1.44 -1.09 28.96
C ASN A 31 2.33 -1.13 27.71
N ASN A 32 3.49 -0.44 27.76
CA ASN A 32 4.43 -0.39 26.65
C ASN A 32 5.84 -0.81 27.10
N PRO A 33 6.04 -2.09 27.48
CA PRO A 33 7.34 -2.58 27.88
C PRO A 33 8.34 -2.53 26.74
N LYS A 34 9.63 -2.70 27.07
CA LYS A 34 10.69 -2.86 26.05
C LYS A 34 10.39 -4.04 25.14
N PHE A 35 10.97 -4.02 23.93
CA PHE A 35 10.96 -5.17 23.04
C PHE A 35 11.58 -6.41 23.69
N LYS A 36 11.14 -7.60 23.29
CA LYS A 36 11.96 -8.80 23.38
C LYS A 36 13.15 -8.64 22.42
N ASP A 37 14.21 -9.43 22.62
CA ASP A 37 15.37 -9.34 21.75
C ASP A 37 14.99 -9.66 20.30
N ALA A 38 15.56 -8.89 19.39
CA ALA A 38 15.30 -8.99 17.97
C ALA A 38 16.51 -8.46 17.18
N ASP A 39 16.87 -9.15 16.12
CA ASP A 39 17.97 -8.75 15.25
C ASP A 39 17.58 -7.54 14.40
N VAL A 40 16.34 -7.51 13.88
CA VAL A 40 15.82 -6.44 13.03
C VAL A 40 14.73 -5.67 13.76
N HIS A 41 14.95 -4.36 13.96
CA HIS A 41 13.93 -3.45 14.46
C HIS A 41 13.37 -2.64 13.30
N PHE A 42 12.11 -2.85 12.96
CA PHE A 42 11.37 -2.03 11.99
C PHE A 42 10.66 -0.87 12.69
N HIS A 43 10.63 0.29 12.06
CA HIS A 43 9.85 1.44 12.52
C HIS A 43 8.95 1.97 11.41
N ALA A 44 7.65 2.11 11.71
CA ALA A 44 6.63 2.68 10.83
C ALA A 44 5.60 3.46 11.65
N CYS A 45 4.97 4.47 11.09
CA CYS A 45 3.99 5.29 11.81
C CYS A 45 2.58 4.68 11.76
N SER A 46 2.09 4.40 10.56
CA SER A 46 0.67 4.23 10.24
C SER A 46 0.32 2.83 9.74
N PHE A 47 -1.00 2.57 9.65
CA PHE A 47 -1.53 1.35 9.04
C PHE A 47 -0.98 1.10 7.62
N GLY A 48 -0.98 2.13 6.76
CA GLY A 48 -0.54 2.00 5.36
C GLY A 48 0.94 1.65 5.23
N GLU A 49 1.78 2.21 6.10
CA GLU A 49 3.21 1.91 6.14
C GLU A 49 3.49 0.49 6.65
N VAL A 50 2.77 0.05 7.69
CA VAL A 50 2.87 -1.33 8.20
C VAL A 50 2.45 -2.34 7.13
N GLN A 51 1.38 -2.07 6.36
CA GLN A 51 0.97 -2.93 5.25
C GLN A 51 2.04 -3.00 4.15
N ALA A 52 2.67 -1.88 3.83
CA ALA A 52 3.75 -1.83 2.86
C ALA A 52 5.01 -2.60 3.32
N LEU A 53 5.31 -2.56 4.63
CA LEU A 53 6.43 -3.29 5.22
C LEU A 53 6.17 -4.78 5.40
N LYS A 54 4.91 -5.22 5.47
CA LYS A 54 4.53 -6.60 5.77
C LYS A 54 5.30 -7.64 4.95
N PRO A 55 5.39 -7.55 3.60
CA PRO A 55 6.11 -8.55 2.81
C PRO A 55 7.60 -8.58 3.14
N LEU A 56 8.23 -7.43 3.37
CA LEU A 56 9.64 -7.33 3.76
C LEU A 56 9.85 -7.95 5.15
N MET A 57 9.01 -7.63 6.12
CA MET A 57 9.10 -8.16 7.47
C MET A 57 8.96 -9.69 7.53
N GLN A 58 8.18 -10.28 6.63
CA GLN A 58 8.00 -11.73 6.55
C GLN A 58 9.26 -12.49 6.12
N LYS A 59 10.26 -11.80 5.55
CA LYS A 59 11.56 -12.39 5.17
C LYS A 59 12.51 -12.59 6.35
N PHE A 60 12.17 -12.08 7.54
CA PHE A 60 13.02 -12.12 8.72
C PHE A 60 12.28 -12.70 9.92
N ASN A 61 12.92 -13.66 10.63
CA ASN A 61 12.32 -14.34 11.79
C ASN A 61 12.50 -13.55 13.08
N SER A 62 13.73 -13.08 13.36
CA SER A 62 14.09 -12.33 14.57
C SER A 62 13.80 -10.83 14.36
N LYS A 63 12.56 -10.42 14.61
CA LYS A 63 12.10 -9.07 14.32
C LYS A 63 11.26 -8.43 15.42
N ALA A 64 11.32 -7.11 15.49
CA ALA A 64 10.45 -6.25 16.28
C ALA A 64 9.93 -5.11 15.41
N ILE A 65 8.79 -4.53 15.77
CA ILE A 65 8.27 -3.33 15.10
C ILE A 65 7.77 -2.30 16.11
N SER A 66 8.19 -1.05 15.94
CA SER A 66 7.63 0.10 16.64
C SER A 66 6.71 0.91 15.71
N VAL A 67 5.59 1.38 16.27
CA VAL A 67 4.58 2.15 15.54
C VAL A 67 4.10 3.35 16.34
N VAL A 68 3.43 4.30 15.68
CA VAL A 68 2.96 5.53 16.32
C VAL A 68 1.44 5.54 16.52
N THR A 69 0.67 5.04 15.55
CA THR A 69 -0.79 5.11 15.55
C THR A 69 -1.46 3.83 16.06
N ASN A 70 -2.69 3.94 16.59
CA ASN A 70 -3.47 2.77 17.03
C ASN A 70 -3.72 1.78 15.89
N THR A 71 -4.12 2.28 14.72
CA THR A 71 -4.36 1.43 13.55
C THR A 71 -3.08 0.76 13.03
N GLY A 72 -1.95 1.46 13.11
CA GLY A 72 -0.63 0.87 12.85
C GLY A 72 -0.29 -0.24 13.83
N PHE A 73 -0.59 -0.06 15.12
CA PHE A 73 -0.35 -1.07 16.15
C PHE A 73 -1.19 -2.33 15.92
N GLU A 74 -2.47 -2.18 15.60
CA GLU A 74 -3.37 -3.30 15.32
C GLU A 74 -2.92 -4.09 14.07
N ALA A 75 -2.50 -3.39 13.01
CA ALA A 75 -1.95 -4.03 11.82
C ALA A 75 -0.64 -4.78 12.12
N ALA A 76 0.28 -4.13 12.82
CA ALA A 76 1.58 -4.69 13.15
C ALA A 76 1.48 -5.91 14.08
N SER A 77 0.58 -5.88 15.06
CA SER A 77 0.37 -6.99 16.00
C SER A 77 -0.12 -8.28 15.33
N LYS A 78 -0.78 -8.18 14.17
CA LYS A 78 -1.18 -9.34 13.35
C LYS A 78 0.00 -9.98 12.60
N ILE A 79 1.12 -9.25 12.45
CA ILE A 79 2.29 -9.65 11.67
C ILE A 79 3.46 -10.04 12.58
N CYS A 80 3.58 -9.37 13.72
CA CYS A 80 4.70 -9.49 14.64
C CYS A 80 4.22 -9.39 16.10
N SER A 81 4.44 -10.44 16.89
CA SER A 81 4.11 -10.44 18.33
C SER A 81 4.97 -9.46 19.13
N ASN A 82 6.16 -9.12 18.63
CA ASN A 82 7.07 -8.15 19.24
C ASN A 82 6.78 -6.73 18.74
N THR A 83 5.50 -6.31 18.82
CA THR A 83 5.01 -4.98 18.41
C THR A 83 4.91 -4.07 19.62
N ARG A 84 5.38 -2.82 19.50
CA ARG A 84 5.29 -1.77 20.53
C ARG A 84 4.94 -0.42 19.93
N PHE A 85 4.38 0.46 20.75
CA PHE A 85 4.37 1.88 20.39
C PHE A 85 5.77 2.47 20.56
N LEU A 86 6.21 3.31 19.60
CA LEU A 86 7.44 4.10 19.80
C LEU A 86 7.18 5.12 20.92
N PRO A 87 7.93 5.06 22.03
CA PRO A 87 7.79 6.06 23.08
C PRO A 87 8.18 7.46 22.62
N PHE A 88 7.78 8.48 23.37
CA PHE A 88 8.29 9.82 23.19
C PHE A 88 9.81 9.85 23.36
N GLU A 89 10.49 10.70 22.61
CA GLU A 89 11.95 10.63 22.43
C GLU A 89 12.77 10.64 23.74
N ILE A 90 12.29 11.31 24.78
CA ILE A 90 12.98 11.37 26.09
C ILE A 90 13.11 10.00 26.76
N PHE A 91 12.28 9.03 26.44
CA PHE A 91 12.30 7.69 27.01
C PHE A 91 13.18 6.71 26.20
N LEU A 92 13.53 7.04 24.98
CA LEU A 92 14.25 6.15 24.08
C LEU A 92 15.63 5.72 24.62
N PRO A 93 16.42 6.55 25.32
CA PRO A 93 17.67 6.12 25.91
C PRO A 93 17.55 4.90 26.82
N PHE A 94 16.45 4.83 27.57
CA PHE A 94 16.20 3.76 28.55
C PHE A 94 15.34 2.63 27.97
N TRP A 95 14.47 2.93 27.00
CA TRP A 95 13.47 2.00 26.46
C TRP A 95 14.02 1.19 25.27
N LEU A 96 14.79 1.80 24.37
CA LEU A 96 15.28 1.15 23.17
C LEU A 96 16.24 0.01 23.53
N LYS A 97 15.97 -1.21 23.05
CA LYS A 97 16.89 -2.33 23.09
C LYS A 97 17.84 -2.31 21.89
N LYS A 98 18.98 -2.96 22.04
CA LYS A 98 19.92 -3.18 20.93
C LYS A 98 19.27 -4.12 19.91
N SER A 99 19.42 -3.79 18.64
CA SER A 99 19.20 -4.67 17.48
C SER A 99 20.43 -4.59 16.57
N LYS A 100 20.62 -5.56 15.69
CA LYS A 100 21.71 -5.48 14.71
C LYS A 100 21.44 -4.36 13.69
N ILE A 101 20.17 -4.23 13.28
CA ILE A 101 19.76 -3.20 12.33
C ILE A 101 18.42 -2.56 12.71
N LEU A 102 18.33 -1.23 12.52
CA LEU A 102 17.11 -0.44 12.58
C LEU A 102 16.70 -0.06 11.15
N VAL A 103 15.49 -0.45 10.75
CA VAL A 103 14.90 -0.15 9.44
C VAL A 103 13.78 0.86 9.63
N ILE A 104 13.95 2.09 9.13
CA ILE A 104 12.97 3.17 9.23
C ILE A 104 12.24 3.30 7.91
N PHE A 105 10.91 3.48 7.94
CA PHE A 105 10.07 3.58 6.76
C PHE A 105 9.68 5.03 6.45
N GLU A 106 9.83 5.45 5.20
CA GLU A 106 9.46 6.78 4.67
C GLU A 106 10.16 7.94 5.41
N ALA A 107 9.38 8.84 6.03
CA ALA A 107 9.87 10.08 6.64
C ALA A 107 9.81 10.08 8.18
N GLU A 108 9.71 8.91 8.81
CA GLU A 108 9.61 8.77 10.27
C GLU A 108 10.98 8.95 10.98
N LEU A 109 11.57 10.11 10.75
CA LEU A 109 12.91 10.48 11.19
C LEU A 109 12.92 11.08 12.61
N TRP A 110 12.86 10.21 13.62
CA TRP A 110 12.96 10.57 15.04
C TRP A 110 14.43 10.63 15.45
N LEU A 111 14.96 11.81 15.80
CA LEU A 111 16.38 12.01 16.08
C LEU A 111 16.91 11.08 17.18
N MET A 112 16.19 10.99 18.31
CA MET A 112 16.60 10.13 19.41
C MET A 112 16.51 8.65 19.07
N LEU A 113 15.63 8.23 18.17
CA LEU A 113 15.56 6.85 17.72
C LEU A 113 16.84 6.48 16.94
N VAL A 114 17.18 7.27 15.92
CA VAL A 114 18.38 6.98 15.09
C VAL A 114 19.67 7.13 15.89
N PHE A 115 19.78 8.18 16.70
CA PHE A 115 20.94 8.42 17.56
C PHE A 115 21.18 7.29 18.56
N MET A 116 20.13 6.88 19.27
CA MET A 116 20.23 5.80 20.27
C MET A 116 20.48 4.43 19.64
N ALA A 117 19.92 4.16 18.46
CA ALA A 117 20.21 2.95 17.72
C ALA A 117 21.69 2.88 17.33
N LYS A 118 22.26 3.98 16.82
CA LYS A 118 23.69 4.07 16.51
C LYS A 118 24.57 3.92 17.76
N LEU A 119 24.23 4.61 18.82
CA LEU A 119 24.97 4.52 20.10
C LEU A 119 24.99 3.08 20.64
N LYS A 120 23.93 2.30 20.40
CA LYS A 120 23.84 0.89 20.78
C LYS A 120 24.47 -0.07 19.77
N GLY A 121 25.08 0.45 18.69
CA GLY A 121 25.81 -0.32 17.68
C GLY A 121 24.91 -0.94 16.61
N SER A 122 23.69 -0.42 16.39
CA SER A 122 22.85 -0.85 15.30
C SER A 122 23.28 -0.17 13.98
N ARG A 123 23.24 -0.91 12.86
CA ARG A 123 23.15 -0.30 11.54
C ARG A 123 21.78 0.37 11.37
N VAL A 124 21.72 1.55 10.80
CA VAL A 124 20.48 2.30 10.61
C VAL A 124 20.25 2.55 9.12
N ILE A 125 19.15 2.04 8.58
CA ILE A 125 18.76 2.28 7.19
C ILE A 125 17.39 2.94 7.12
N LEU A 126 17.24 3.84 6.15
CA LEU A 126 15.98 4.47 5.81
C LEU A 126 15.49 3.91 4.47
N ILE A 127 14.32 3.31 4.45
CA ILE A 127 13.75 2.69 3.25
C ILE A 127 12.49 3.42 2.79
N ASN A 128 12.20 3.31 1.49
CA ASN A 128 11.06 3.98 0.84
C ASN A 128 11.11 5.51 1.05
N ALA A 129 12.31 6.08 1.13
CA ALA A 129 12.52 7.48 1.47
C ALA A 129 11.92 8.40 0.40
N ARG A 130 11.11 9.36 0.86
CA ARG A 130 10.41 10.31 0.00
C ARG A 130 10.30 11.68 0.67
N ILE A 131 10.45 12.73 -0.13
CA ILE A 131 10.18 14.12 0.29
C ILE A 131 9.22 14.75 -0.71
N SER A 132 7.96 15.00 -0.28
CA SER A 132 6.95 15.62 -1.15
C SER A 132 7.26 17.10 -1.45
N ASP A 133 6.74 17.63 -2.56
CA ASP A 133 6.89 19.06 -2.93
C ASP A 133 6.42 19.98 -1.81
N ARG A 134 5.31 19.60 -1.16
CA ARG A 134 4.71 20.36 -0.06
C ARG A 134 5.65 20.45 1.14
N SER A 135 6.34 19.36 1.50
CA SER A 135 7.18 19.29 2.69
C SER A 135 8.59 19.77 2.44
N TYR A 136 9.09 19.73 1.19
CA TYR A 136 10.49 20.04 0.86
C TYR A 136 10.94 21.41 1.34
N LYS A 137 10.11 22.46 1.17
CA LYS A 137 10.41 23.81 1.66
C LYS A 137 10.65 23.86 3.18
N SER A 138 9.84 23.10 3.93
CA SER A 138 9.98 22.98 5.40
C SER A 138 11.25 22.24 5.78
N TYR A 139 11.59 21.16 5.06
CA TYR A 139 12.84 20.43 5.27
C TYR A 139 14.06 21.32 5.03
N LEU A 140 14.07 22.12 3.96
CA LEU A 140 15.16 23.08 3.69
C LEU A 140 15.31 24.13 4.80
N LYS A 141 14.20 24.65 5.33
CA LYS A 141 14.20 25.61 6.44
C LYS A 141 14.89 25.04 7.70
N PHE A 142 14.75 23.75 7.93
CA PHE A 142 15.37 23.03 9.04
C PHE A 142 16.54 22.15 8.60
N SER A 143 17.23 22.50 7.51
CA SER A 143 18.31 21.69 6.91
C SER A 143 19.45 21.37 7.87
N PHE A 144 19.77 22.28 8.81
CA PHE A 144 20.78 22.06 9.85
C PHE A 144 20.44 20.85 10.73
N PHE A 145 19.15 20.69 11.09
CA PHE A 145 18.67 19.56 11.89
C PHE A 145 18.74 18.26 11.10
N TYR A 146 18.26 18.24 9.86
CA TYR A 146 18.30 17.05 9.00
C TYR A 146 19.73 16.64 8.64
N ARG A 147 20.62 17.60 8.39
CA ARG A 147 22.05 17.35 8.17
C ARG A 147 22.71 16.66 9.38
N TYR A 148 22.32 17.06 10.58
CA TYR A 148 22.79 16.40 11.79
C TYR A 148 22.19 15.00 11.94
N LEU A 149 20.90 14.83 11.71
CA LEU A 149 20.19 13.56 11.80
C LEU A 149 20.72 12.51 10.80
N PHE A 150 20.95 12.92 9.56
CA PHE A 150 21.46 12.01 8.53
C PHE A 150 22.87 11.46 8.81
N LYS A 151 23.64 12.05 9.69
CA LYS A 151 24.93 11.47 10.15
C LYS A 151 24.77 10.13 10.86
N PHE A 152 23.58 9.84 11.36
CA PHE A 152 23.26 8.60 12.07
C PHE A 152 22.57 7.54 11.21
N ILE A 153 22.37 7.81 9.93
CA ILE A 153 21.77 6.89 8.95
C ILE A 153 22.87 6.37 8.02
N ASP A 154 23.05 5.05 8.00
CA ASP A 154 24.12 4.42 7.24
C ASP A 154 23.81 4.33 5.74
N LYS A 155 22.55 4.05 5.39
CA LYS A 155 22.11 3.95 4.01
C LYS A 155 20.66 4.35 3.83
N ILE A 156 20.33 4.95 2.69
CA ILE A 156 19.01 5.40 2.33
C ILE A 156 18.59 4.78 1.01
N TYR A 157 17.39 4.21 0.98
CA TYR A 157 16.73 3.68 -0.21
C TYR A 157 15.59 4.58 -0.60
N ALA A 158 15.81 5.40 -1.63
CA ALA A 158 14.87 6.42 -2.10
C ALA A 158 13.88 5.87 -3.13
N GLN A 159 12.69 6.50 -3.22
CA GLN A 159 11.67 6.11 -4.20
C GLN A 159 11.99 6.59 -5.63
N SER A 160 12.69 7.71 -5.79
CA SER A 160 12.98 8.32 -7.09
C SER A 160 14.30 9.08 -7.09
N GLU A 161 14.82 9.41 -8.28
CA GLU A 161 15.98 10.30 -8.40
C GLU A 161 15.70 11.69 -7.83
N LEU A 162 14.47 12.20 -7.98
CA LEU A 162 14.06 13.46 -7.36
C LEU A 162 14.15 13.42 -5.83
N ASP A 163 13.71 12.32 -5.22
CA ASP A 163 13.83 12.14 -3.77
C ASP A 163 15.29 12.05 -3.34
N LYS A 164 16.14 11.37 -4.12
CA LYS A 164 17.59 11.29 -3.89
C LYS A 164 18.26 12.68 -3.94
N GLU A 165 17.92 13.51 -4.92
CA GLU A 165 18.42 14.87 -5.02
C GLU A 165 18.00 15.73 -3.82
N ARG A 166 16.74 15.64 -3.42
CA ARG A 166 16.21 16.34 -2.23
C ARG A 166 16.90 15.89 -0.94
N LEU A 167 17.10 14.61 -0.76
CA LEU A 167 17.80 14.05 0.39
C LEU A 167 19.27 14.49 0.43
N LYS A 168 19.97 14.49 -0.72
CA LYS A 168 21.33 14.99 -0.84
C LYS A 168 21.42 16.48 -0.45
N SER A 169 20.47 17.31 -0.87
CA SER A 169 20.43 18.73 -0.51
C SER A 169 20.32 18.98 1.00
N LEU A 170 19.74 17.99 1.72
CA LEU A 170 19.62 18.00 3.18
C LEU A 170 20.83 17.36 3.90
N GLY A 171 21.85 16.95 3.15
CA GLY A 171 23.08 16.38 3.70
C GLY A 171 23.04 14.88 3.97
N ALA A 172 22.10 14.17 3.35
CA ALA A 172 22.07 12.70 3.40
C ALA A 172 23.27 12.09 2.65
N GLY A 173 23.84 11.01 3.20
CA GLY A 173 25.04 10.34 2.70
C GLY A 173 24.75 9.33 1.59
N GLU A 174 24.89 8.03 1.88
CA GLU A 174 24.73 6.96 0.90
C GLU A 174 23.25 6.76 0.51
N ILE A 175 22.90 7.02 -0.76
CA ILE A 175 21.52 6.94 -1.26
C ILE A 175 21.48 6.11 -2.54
N GLU A 176 20.63 5.07 -2.51
CA GLU A 176 20.32 4.23 -3.65
C GLU A 176 18.84 4.40 -4.03
N VAL A 177 18.53 4.45 -5.33
CA VAL A 177 17.14 4.54 -5.81
C VAL A 177 16.65 3.14 -6.15
N VAL A 178 15.61 2.68 -5.46
CA VAL A 178 15.05 1.33 -5.61
C VAL A 178 13.56 1.35 -6.00
N GLY A 179 12.98 2.52 -6.18
CA GLY A 179 11.55 2.66 -6.44
C GLY A 179 10.69 2.59 -5.17
N ASN A 180 9.37 2.63 -5.35
CA ASN A 180 8.44 2.54 -4.23
C ASN A 180 8.25 1.09 -3.79
N ILE A 181 8.56 0.77 -2.55
CA ILE A 181 8.51 -0.59 -2.00
C ILE A 181 7.09 -1.22 -2.10
N LYS A 182 6.05 -0.40 -2.18
CA LYS A 182 4.67 -0.87 -2.41
C LYS A 182 4.50 -1.53 -3.79
N ALA A 183 5.36 -1.20 -4.75
CA ALA A 183 5.40 -1.81 -6.07
C ALA A 183 6.44 -2.95 -6.18
N ALA A 184 7.32 -3.12 -5.20
CA ALA A 184 8.33 -4.18 -5.18
C ALA A 184 7.77 -5.55 -4.80
N PHE A 185 6.66 -5.59 -4.09
CA PHE A 185 6.03 -6.82 -3.61
C PHE A 185 4.66 -7.01 -4.26
N LEU A 186 4.67 -7.28 -5.57
CA LEU A 186 3.45 -7.55 -6.30
C LEU A 186 2.98 -9.00 -6.05
N PRO A 187 1.67 -9.22 -5.93
CA PRO A 187 1.14 -10.57 -5.80
C PRO A 187 1.43 -11.37 -7.09
N SER A 188 1.92 -12.58 -6.91
CA SER A 188 2.18 -13.49 -8.02
C SER A 188 0.93 -14.25 -8.45
N VAL A 189 0.89 -14.65 -9.72
CA VAL A 189 -0.12 -15.58 -10.24
C VAL A 189 0.03 -16.92 -9.52
N SER A 190 -1.03 -17.38 -8.89
CA SER A 190 -1.08 -18.67 -8.19
C SER A 190 -1.68 -19.78 -9.07
N ARG A 191 -2.48 -19.41 -10.07
CA ARG A 191 -3.11 -20.30 -11.04
C ARG A 191 -3.11 -19.65 -12.41
N VAL A 192 -2.61 -20.36 -13.41
CA VAL A 192 -2.58 -19.89 -14.80
C VAL A 192 -3.88 -20.28 -15.48
N TYR A 193 -4.60 -19.29 -15.98
CA TYR A 193 -5.76 -19.49 -16.85
C TYR A 193 -5.34 -19.38 -18.32
N GLU A 194 -5.92 -20.21 -19.17
CA GLU A 194 -5.80 -20.02 -20.61
C GLU A 194 -6.51 -18.72 -20.99
N LYS A 195 -5.80 -17.83 -21.69
CA LYS A 195 -6.39 -16.56 -22.13
C LYS A 195 -7.40 -16.83 -23.25
N PRO A 196 -8.68 -16.42 -23.06
CA PRO A 196 -9.68 -16.53 -24.11
C PRO A 196 -9.25 -15.78 -25.39
N LYS A 197 -9.71 -16.26 -26.57
CA LYS A 197 -9.51 -15.51 -27.83
C LYS A 197 -10.28 -14.20 -27.84
N ALA A 198 -11.31 -14.08 -27.06
CA ALA A 198 -12.09 -12.86 -26.84
C ALA A 198 -11.27 -11.80 -26.10
N ARG A 199 -11.63 -10.52 -26.29
CA ARG A 199 -11.08 -9.41 -25.51
C ARG A 199 -11.67 -9.46 -24.09
N VAL A 200 -10.84 -9.71 -23.09
CA VAL A 200 -11.25 -9.90 -21.69
C VAL A 200 -11.35 -8.55 -20.98
N ILE A 201 -12.55 -8.23 -20.51
CA ILE A 201 -12.89 -7.04 -19.74
C ILE A 201 -13.19 -7.47 -18.31
N VAL A 202 -12.53 -6.85 -17.33
CA VAL A 202 -12.68 -7.20 -15.91
C VAL A 202 -13.22 -5.99 -15.14
N LEU A 203 -14.38 -6.15 -14.50
CA LEU A 203 -14.85 -5.19 -13.49
C LEU A 203 -14.28 -5.65 -12.14
N ALA A 204 -13.19 -5.02 -11.71
CA ALA A 204 -12.38 -5.52 -10.62
C ALA A 204 -12.67 -4.83 -9.29
N SER A 205 -12.88 -5.61 -8.24
CA SER A 205 -13.08 -5.11 -6.86
C SER A 205 -14.22 -4.11 -6.74
N THR A 206 -15.34 -4.38 -7.36
CA THR A 206 -16.52 -3.50 -7.36
C THR A 206 -17.24 -3.47 -6.01
N HIS A 207 -17.85 -2.33 -5.72
CA HIS A 207 -18.65 -2.05 -4.53
C HIS A 207 -20.12 -1.77 -4.90
N ALA A 208 -20.99 -1.73 -3.88
CA ALA A 208 -22.42 -1.49 -4.08
C ALA A 208 -22.70 -0.24 -4.91
N GLY A 209 -23.54 -0.40 -5.94
CA GLY A 209 -23.93 0.63 -6.89
C GLY A 209 -22.96 0.80 -8.09
N GLU A 210 -21.73 0.29 -8.00
CA GLU A 210 -20.79 0.39 -9.11
C GLU A 210 -21.13 -0.55 -10.26
N GLU A 211 -21.53 -1.78 -9.95
CA GLU A 211 -21.90 -2.76 -10.98
C GLU A 211 -23.05 -2.27 -11.84
N GLU A 212 -24.14 -1.78 -11.22
CA GLU A 212 -25.29 -1.24 -11.94
C GLU A 212 -24.88 -0.07 -12.82
N MET A 213 -24.11 0.89 -12.24
CA MET A 213 -23.65 2.08 -12.92
C MET A 213 -22.76 1.74 -14.12
N ILE A 214 -21.82 0.81 -13.97
CA ILE A 214 -20.89 0.44 -15.02
C ILE A 214 -21.61 -0.38 -16.10
N LEU A 215 -22.40 -1.40 -15.73
CA LEU A 215 -23.14 -2.25 -16.67
C LEU A 215 -24.15 -1.46 -17.52
N ALA A 216 -24.78 -0.42 -16.97
CA ALA A 216 -25.70 0.44 -17.70
C ALA A 216 -25.01 1.22 -18.84
N ASN A 217 -23.69 1.43 -18.74
CA ASN A 217 -22.90 2.18 -19.69
C ASN A 217 -21.91 1.32 -20.50
N LEU A 218 -21.95 -0.02 -20.27
CA LEU A 218 -21.04 -0.95 -20.93
C LEU A 218 -21.69 -1.49 -22.21
N ASN A 219 -21.03 -1.28 -23.35
CA ASN A 219 -21.46 -1.83 -24.63
C ASN A 219 -20.47 -2.91 -25.09
N LEU A 220 -20.80 -4.18 -24.77
CA LEU A 220 -19.97 -5.33 -25.14
C LEU A 220 -20.10 -5.64 -26.63
N LYS A 221 -18.99 -5.72 -27.32
CA LYS A 221 -18.91 -6.19 -28.72
C LYS A 221 -19.00 -7.72 -28.75
N GLU A 222 -19.22 -8.27 -29.94
CA GLU A 222 -19.33 -9.72 -30.15
C GLU A 222 -18.12 -10.48 -29.59
N ASN A 223 -16.92 -9.98 -29.85
CA ASN A 223 -15.66 -10.58 -29.39
C ASN A 223 -15.20 -10.10 -27.99
N ASP A 224 -16.10 -9.64 -27.14
CA ASP A 224 -15.79 -9.27 -25.74
C ASP A 224 -16.24 -10.38 -24.79
N LEU A 225 -15.51 -10.58 -23.69
CA LEU A 225 -15.85 -11.42 -22.59
C LEU A 225 -15.74 -10.59 -21.31
N LEU A 226 -16.82 -10.58 -20.50
CA LEU A 226 -16.88 -9.83 -19.27
C LEU A 226 -16.68 -10.75 -18.05
N ILE A 227 -15.81 -10.32 -17.13
CA ILE A 227 -15.62 -10.95 -15.81
C ILE A 227 -15.92 -9.91 -14.74
N ILE A 228 -16.89 -10.18 -13.88
CA ILE A 228 -17.27 -9.30 -12.76
C ILE A 228 -16.69 -9.88 -11.47
N VAL A 229 -15.95 -9.07 -10.72
CA VAL A 229 -15.23 -9.47 -9.51
C VAL A 229 -15.60 -8.54 -8.35
N PRO A 230 -16.65 -8.84 -7.58
CA PRO A 230 -17.05 -8.06 -6.43
C PRO A 230 -15.97 -8.09 -5.33
N ARG A 231 -15.80 -6.97 -4.63
CA ARG A 231 -14.78 -6.85 -3.55
C ARG A 231 -15.10 -7.72 -2.34
N HIS A 232 -16.38 -7.87 -2.01
CA HIS A 232 -16.85 -8.48 -0.78
C HIS A 232 -17.68 -9.74 -1.05
N PRO A 233 -17.33 -10.89 -0.43
CA PRO A 233 -18.05 -12.16 -0.66
C PRO A 233 -19.53 -12.11 -0.31
N GLU A 234 -19.92 -11.33 0.68
CA GLU A 234 -21.32 -11.14 1.09
C GLU A 234 -22.19 -10.53 -0.01
N ARG A 235 -21.57 -9.95 -1.04
CA ARG A 235 -22.28 -9.38 -2.20
C ARG A 235 -22.40 -10.33 -3.39
N PHE A 236 -21.82 -11.51 -3.34
CA PHE A 236 -21.83 -12.43 -4.49
C PHE A 236 -23.25 -12.73 -5.00
N THR A 237 -24.20 -12.98 -4.10
CA THR A 237 -25.62 -13.26 -4.49
C THR A 237 -26.29 -12.03 -5.11
N GLU A 238 -26.04 -10.84 -4.59
CA GLU A 238 -26.55 -9.57 -5.14
C GLU A 238 -26.03 -9.35 -6.56
N VAL A 239 -24.69 -9.46 -6.73
CA VAL A 239 -24.05 -9.24 -8.03
C VAL A 239 -24.37 -10.35 -9.04
N GLU A 240 -24.58 -11.60 -8.58
CA GLU A 240 -25.09 -12.69 -9.43
C GLU A 240 -26.43 -12.30 -10.09
N LYS A 241 -27.34 -11.75 -9.29
CA LYS A 241 -28.65 -11.29 -9.80
C LYS A 241 -28.47 -10.19 -10.86
N LEU A 242 -27.69 -9.16 -10.55
CA LEU A 242 -27.40 -8.06 -11.48
C LEU A 242 -26.74 -8.54 -12.79
N ALA A 243 -25.72 -9.38 -12.67
CA ALA A 243 -25.01 -9.92 -13.83
C ALA A 243 -25.88 -10.82 -14.71
N SER A 244 -26.71 -11.66 -14.10
CA SER A 244 -27.63 -12.56 -14.82
C SER A 244 -28.77 -11.78 -15.51
N GLU A 245 -29.31 -10.74 -14.86
CA GLU A 245 -30.31 -9.83 -15.45
C GLU A 245 -29.71 -9.04 -16.63
N TYR A 246 -28.49 -8.52 -16.49
CA TYR A 246 -27.77 -7.88 -17.57
C TYR A 246 -27.56 -8.82 -18.76
N ALA A 247 -27.06 -10.04 -18.50
CA ALA A 247 -26.85 -11.03 -19.54
C ALA A 247 -28.16 -11.40 -20.25
N LYS A 248 -29.24 -11.64 -19.52
CA LYS A 248 -30.58 -11.95 -20.07
C LYS A 248 -31.12 -10.83 -20.93
N LYS A 249 -30.99 -9.56 -20.49
CA LYS A 249 -31.42 -8.37 -21.23
C LYS A 249 -30.73 -8.24 -22.59
N HIS A 250 -29.46 -8.66 -22.68
CA HIS A 250 -28.65 -8.56 -23.89
C HIS A 250 -28.51 -9.88 -24.66
N TYR A 251 -29.26 -10.93 -24.29
CA TYR A 251 -29.18 -12.28 -24.87
C TYR A 251 -27.78 -12.90 -24.80
N PHE A 252 -27.04 -12.62 -23.73
CA PHE A 252 -25.70 -13.16 -23.48
C PHE A 252 -25.75 -14.40 -22.60
N SER A 253 -24.78 -15.31 -22.77
CA SER A 253 -24.56 -16.41 -21.82
C SER A 253 -24.00 -15.88 -20.50
N PHE A 254 -24.41 -16.49 -19.40
CA PHE A 254 -23.93 -16.18 -18.04
C PHE A 254 -23.43 -17.45 -17.34
N ALA A 255 -22.31 -17.34 -16.61
CA ALA A 255 -21.77 -18.42 -15.79
C ALA A 255 -21.16 -17.88 -14.49
N LYS A 256 -21.16 -18.74 -13.47
CA LYS A 256 -20.46 -18.52 -12.20
C LYS A 256 -19.19 -19.33 -12.18
N PHE A 257 -18.09 -18.69 -11.80
CA PHE A 257 -16.79 -19.37 -11.73
C PHE A 257 -16.77 -20.53 -10.73
N SER A 258 -17.47 -20.41 -9.58
CA SER A 258 -17.57 -21.48 -8.59
C SER A 258 -18.18 -22.77 -9.14
N GLN A 259 -18.97 -22.69 -10.23
CA GLN A 259 -19.63 -23.84 -10.86
C GLN A 259 -18.85 -24.39 -12.04
N THR A 260 -18.28 -23.52 -12.88
CA THR A 260 -17.64 -23.92 -14.14
C THR A 260 -16.13 -24.06 -14.04
N HIS A 261 -15.50 -23.34 -13.12
CA HIS A 261 -14.05 -23.16 -13.02
C HIS A 261 -13.39 -22.66 -14.31
N LYS A 262 -14.17 -21.99 -15.18
CA LYS A 262 -13.79 -21.46 -16.48
C LYS A 262 -14.39 -20.09 -16.73
N PHE A 263 -13.86 -19.37 -17.71
CA PHE A 263 -14.37 -18.09 -18.21
C PHE A 263 -14.75 -18.26 -19.69
N ASP A 264 -15.80 -19.00 -19.96
CA ASP A 264 -16.28 -19.37 -21.31
C ASP A 264 -17.66 -18.78 -21.66
N ALA A 265 -18.37 -18.20 -20.70
CA ALA A 265 -19.58 -17.44 -20.95
C ALA A 265 -19.26 -16.00 -21.36
N LYS A 266 -20.20 -15.33 -22.03
CA LYS A 266 -20.10 -13.92 -22.38
C LYS A 266 -19.98 -13.01 -21.16
N VAL A 267 -20.70 -13.35 -20.09
CA VAL A 267 -20.68 -12.68 -18.80
C VAL A 267 -20.36 -13.73 -17.73
N ASN A 268 -19.29 -13.52 -16.98
CA ASN A 268 -18.85 -14.42 -15.92
C ASN A 268 -18.81 -13.68 -14.59
N LEU A 269 -19.29 -14.31 -13.53
CA LEU A 269 -19.13 -13.83 -12.16
C LEU A 269 -18.01 -14.62 -11.49
N LEU A 270 -16.97 -13.93 -11.03
CA LEU A 270 -15.94 -14.52 -10.17
C LEU A 270 -16.40 -14.44 -8.72
N ASP A 271 -17.03 -15.50 -8.24
CA ASP A 271 -17.59 -15.66 -6.91
C ASP A 271 -16.70 -16.53 -6.00
N THR A 272 -15.38 -16.44 -6.18
CA THR A 272 -14.36 -17.11 -5.36
C THR A 272 -13.26 -16.14 -4.95
N LEU A 273 -12.71 -16.34 -3.75
CA LEU A 273 -11.64 -15.49 -3.22
C LEU A 273 -10.26 -15.94 -3.72
N GLY A 274 -9.35 -14.97 -3.84
CA GLY A 274 -7.93 -15.23 -4.17
C GLY A 274 -7.61 -15.31 -5.66
N GLU A 275 -8.62 -15.24 -6.55
CA GLU A 275 -8.44 -15.42 -7.99
C GLU A 275 -8.21 -14.12 -8.79
N LEU A 276 -8.38 -12.96 -8.18
CA LEU A 276 -8.35 -11.67 -8.90
C LEU A 276 -7.03 -11.43 -9.63
N VAL A 277 -5.88 -11.77 -9.02
CA VAL A 277 -4.56 -11.60 -9.65
C VAL A 277 -4.41 -12.53 -10.86
N ASN A 278 -4.95 -13.74 -10.77
CA ASN A 278 -4.95 -14.72 -11.86
C ASN A 278 -5.79 -14.21 -13.05
N VAL A 279 -6.91 -13.51 -12.75
CA VAL A 279 -7.78 -12.89 -13.77
C VAL A 279 -7.12 -11.66 -14.39
N TYR A 280 -6.38 -10.87 -13.62
CA TYR A 280 -5.60 -9.76 -14.18
C TYR A 280 -4.60 -10.23 -15.25
N ALA A 281 -4.01 -11.42 -15.07
CA ALA A 281 -3.02 -11.95 -16.01
C ALA A 281 -3.60 -12.25 -17.41
N ILE A 282 -4.91 -12.46 -17.53
CA ILE A 282 -5.61 -12.69 -18.81
C ILE A 282 -6.38 -11.48 -19.30
N SER A 283 -6.42 -10.36 -18.54
CA SER A 283 -7.24 -9.19 -18.85
C SER A 283 -6.63 -8.32 -19.98
N ASP A 284 -7.47 -7.77 -20.83
CA ASP A 284 -7.12 -6.72 -21.79
C ASP A 284 -7.54 -5.34 -21.28
N ILE A 285 -8.67 -5.26 -20.57
CA ILE A 285 -9.20 -4.03 -19.97
C ILE A 285 -9.61 -4.34 -18.51
N VAL A 286 -9.22 -3.48 -17.60
CA VAL A 286 -9.63 -3.52 -16.19
C VAL A 286 -10.36 -2.22 -15.85
N VAL A 287 -11.62 -2.33 -15.48
CA VAL A 287 -12.37 -1.26 -14.83
C VAL A 287 -12.22 -1.44 -13.34
N LEU A 288 -11.43 -0.56 -12.72
CA LEU A 288 -11.02 -0.70 -11.32
C LEU A 288 -12.04 -0.04 -10.39
N GLY A 289 -12.80 -0.84 -9.67
CA GLY A 289 -13.86 -0.42 -8.75
C GLY A 289 -13.35 0.28 -7.48
N GLY A 290 -14.30 0.61 -6.58
CA GLY A 290 -14.05 1.43 -5.39
C GLY A 290 -13.78 2.90 -5.72
N SER A 291 -13.91 3.27 -6.97
CA SER A 291 -13.54 4.59 -7.51
C SER A 291 -14.67 5.34 -8.21
N PHE A 292 -15.79 4.69 -8.48
CA PHE A 292 -16.96 5.31 -9.14
C PHE A 292 -18.02 5.81 -8.14
N VAL A 293 -17.91 5.39 -6.89
CA VAL A 293 -18.76 5.85 -5.78
C VAL A 293 -17.94 6.58 -4.73
N PRO A 294 -18.50 7.62 -4.07
CA PRO A 294 -17.80 8.32 -2.99
C PRO A 294 -17.58 7.39 -1.78
N ASN A 295 -16.66 7.75 -0.92
CA ASN A 295 -16.37 7.14 0.40
C ASN A 295 -15.54 5.84 0.40
N ILE A 296 -15.19 5.25 -0.75
CA ILE A 296 -14.28 4.10 -0.83
C ILE A 296 -12.82 4.56 -1.04
N GLY A 297 -12.57 5.37 -2.08
CA GLY A 297 -11.26 5.98 -2.33
C GLY A 297 -10.33 5.18 -3.21
N GLY A 298 -10.86 4.26 -4.01
CA GLY A 298 -10.15 3.47 -5.02
C GLY A 298 -9.46 2.22 -4.50
N HIS A 299 -9.07 1.34 -5.42
CA HIS A 299 -8.23 0.17 -5.17
C HIS A 299 -6.84 0.33 -5.78
N ASN A 300 -5.91 -0.57 -5.42
CA ASN A 300 -4.52 -0.53 -5.86
C ASN A 300 -4.40 -0.80 -7.37
N PRO A 301 -3.99 0.18 -8.19
CA PRO A 301 -3.87 0.00 -9.64
C PRO A 301 -2.62 -0.78 -10.04
N ILE A 302 -1.60 -0.89 -9.17
CA ILE A 302 -0.33 -1.54 -9.50
C ILE A 302 -0.52 -3.05 -9.67
N GLU A 303 -1.45 -3.65 -8.90
CA GLU A 303 -1.73 -5.08 -8.98
C GLU A 303 -2.24 -5.52 -10.36
N CYS A 304 -3.03 -4.70 -11.04
CA CYS A 304 -3.42 -5.00 -12.40
C CYS A 304 -2.42 -4.46 -13.43
N ALA A 305 -1.77 -3.33 -13.18
CA ALA A 305 -0.81 -2.71 -14.09
C ALA A 305 0.41 -3.60 -14.39
N GLN A 306 0.78 -4.53 -13.49
CA GLN A 306 1.86 -5.48 -13.75
C GLN A 306 1.64 -6.37 -14.97
N PHE A 307 0.38 -6.50 -15.43
CA PHE A 307 0.00 -7.28 -16.61
C PHE A 307 -0.30 -6.41 -17.84
N ASN A 308 -0.11 -5.10 -17.72
CA ASN A 308 -0.29 -4.11 -18.79
C ASN A 308 -1.69 -4.11 -19.48
N PRO A 309 -2.81 -4.24 -18.78
CA PRO A 309 -4.11 -4.00 -19.38
C PRO A 309 -4.35 -2.50 -19.62
N VAL A 310 -5.39 -2.15 -20.35
CA VAL A 310 -5.97 -0.80 -20.29
C VAL A 310 -6.67 -0.66 -18.93
N ILE A 311 -6.32 0.35 -18.12
CA ILE A 311 -6.94 0.58 -16.83
C ILE A 311 -7.86 1.79 -16.91
N ILE A 312 -9.12 1.59 -16.52
CA ILE A 312 -10.13 2.64 -16.37
C ILE A 312 -10.55 2.69 -14.91
N SER A 313 -10.57 3.87 -14.32
CA SER A 313 -10.92 4.09 -12.90
C SER A 313 -11.84 5.31 -12.79
N GLY A 314 -12.69 5.32 -11.77
CA GLY A 314 -13.48 6.49 -11.42
C GLY A 314 -12.65 7.59 -10.75
N GLU A 315 -13.30 8.70 -10.40
CA GLU A 315 -12.67 9.91 -9.87
C GLU A 315 -12.27 9.77 -8.36
N PHE A 316 -12.92 8.88 -7.62
CA PHE A 316 -12.74 8.76 -6.17
C PHE A 316 -11.55 7.86 -5.82
N ILE A 317 -10.32 8.37 -5.99
CA ILE A 317 -9.07 7.63 -5.78
C ILE A 317 -8.26 8.13 -4.57
N PHE A 318 -8.86 8.89 -3.65
CA PHE A 318 -8.16 9.63 -2.61
C PHE A 318 -7.33 8.75 -1.66
N ASN A 319 -7.71 7.50 -1.43
CA ASN A 319 -6.93 6.55 -0.62
C ASN A 319 -5.74 5.94 -1.37
N GLN A 320 -5.75 5.96 -2.71
CA GLN A 320 -4.76 5.31 -3.56
C GLN A 320 -3.98 6.30 -4.46
N LYS A 321 -4.20 7.59 -4.30
CA LYS A 321 -3.63 8.64 -5.16
C LYS A 321 -2.11 8.50 -5.39
N ALA A 322 -1.37 8.10 -4.34
CA ALA A 322 0.07 7.89 -4.45
C ALA A 322 0.42 6.70 -5.36
N LEU A 323 -0.37 5.62 -5.34
CA LEU A 323 -0.15 4.43 -6.18
C LEU A 323 -0.57 4.68 -7.63
N PHE A 324 -1.62 5.48 -7.85
CA PHE A 324 -2.00 5.92 -9.21
C PHE A 324 -0.88 6.70 -9.89
N GLY A 325 -0.12 7.51 -9.13
CA GLY A 325 1.04 8.23 -9.65
C GLY A 325 2.24 7.34 -10.06
N LEU A 326 2.20 6.04 -9.75
CA LEU A 326 3.22 5.07 -10.15
C LEU A 326 2.86 4.30 -11.43
N VAL A 327 1.69 4.54 -12.00
CA VAL A 327 1.20 3.86 -13.20
C VAL A 327 0.88 4.87 -14.29
N GLU A 328 1.49 4.72 -15.43
CA GLU A 328 1.20 5.51 -16.64
C GLU A 328 -0.03 4.95 -17.36
N ASN A 329 -0.72 5.81 -18.12
CA ASN A 329 -1.88 5.48 -18.97
C ASN A 329 -3.06 4.86 -18.20
N ILE A 330 -3.37 5.38 -17.00
CA ILE A 330 -4.66 5.13 -16.35
C ILE A 330 -5.65 6.17 -16.83
N TYR A 331 -6.83 5.72 -17.23
CA TYR A 331 -7.94 6.60 -17.63
C TYR A 331 -8.85 6.85 -16.43
N ILE A 332 -8.88 8.09 -15.93
CA ILE A 332 -9.83 8.52 -14.91
C ILE A 332 -11.07 9.03 -15.63
N ALA A 333 -12.21 8.38 -15.40
CA ALA A 333 -13.42 8.59 -16.19
C ALA A 333 -14.70 8.41 -15.37
N LYS A 334 -15.78 9.01 -15.83
CA LYS A 334 -17.13 8.68 -15.35
C LYS A 334 -17.59 7.37 -15.98
N ALA A 335 -18.56 6.71 -15.35
CA ALA A 335 -19.09 5.45 -15.89
C ALA A 335 -19.62 5.58 -17.33
N SER A 336 -20.20 6.74 -17.69
CA SER A 336 -20.70 7.04 -19.05
C SER A 336 -19.61 7.11 -20.13
N GLU A 337 -18.35 7.27 -19.74
CA GLU A 337 -17.22 7.40 -20.66
C GLU A 337 -16.49 6.07 -20.92
N ILE A 338 -16.78 5.04 -20.11
CA ILE A 338 -16.11 3.72 -20.16
C ILE A 338 -16.20 3.12 -21.58
N GLY A 339 -17.41 3.10 -22.17
CA GLY A 339 -17.65 2.53 -23.49
C GLY A 339 -16.83 3.23 -24.59
N GLY A 340 -16.71 4.55 -24.52
CA GLY A 340 -15.89 5.35 -25.44
C GLY A 340 -14.39 5.02 -25.33
N ILE A 341 -13.86 4.92 -24.11
CA ILE A 341 -12.45 4.58 -23.87
C ILE A 341 -12.14 3.16 -24.37
N MET A 342 -13.03 2.20 -24.11
CA MET A 342 -12.88 0.82 -24.59
C MET A 342 -12.85 0.69 -26.11
N GLY A 343 -13.47 1.64 -26.83
CA GLY A 343 -13.54 1.69 -28.30
C GLY A 343 -12.44 2.50 -28.97
N SER A 344 -11.70 3.34 -28.23
CA SER A 344 -10.81 4.38 -28.78
C SER A 344 -9.37 3.92 -29.09
N GLY A 345 -9.02 2.64 -28.93
CA GLY A 345 -7.62 2.21 -29.05
C GLY A 345 -6.76 2.69 -27.88
N ALA A 346 -7.32 2.74 -26.69
CA ALA A 346 -6.68 3.23 -25.46
C ALA A 346 -5.32 2.56 -25.20
N LYS A 347 -4.34 3.34 -24.74
CA LYS A 347 -3.00 2.86 -24.43
C LYS A 347 -3.02 1.93 -23.20
N LYS A 348 -2.24 0.87 -23.26
CA LYS A 348 -2.02 -0.05 -22.14
C LYS A 348 -1.32 0.66 -20.99
N SER A 349 -1.69 0.30 -19.77
CA SER A 349 -1.02 0.79 -18.57
C SER A 349 0.41 0.27 -18.49
N LYS A 350 1.24 1.03 -17.78
CA LYS A 350 2.63 0.66 -17.51
C LYS A 350 3.02 1.15 -16.11
N ILE A 351 3.71 0.31 -15.35
CA ILE A 351 4.34 0.75 -14.09
C ILE A 351 5.49 1.68 -14.46
N ALA A 352 5.43 2.94 -14.03
CA ALA A 352 6.36 4.00 -14.41
C ALA A 352 7.78 3.75 -13.90
N VAL A 353 7.92 3.15 -12.71
CA VAL A 353 9.21 2.86 -12.08
C VAL A 353 9.19 1.43 -11.56
N GLN A 354 10.07 0.60 -12.09
CA GLN A 354 10.31 -0.73 -11.51
C GLN A 354 10.88 -0.54 -10.10
N ALA A 355 10.29 -1.22 -9.15
CA ALA A 355 10.77 -1.23 -7.78
C ALA A 355 11.30 -2.61 -7.44
N SER A 356 12.45 -2.66 -6.76
CA SER A 356 12.98 -3.90 -6.18
C SER A 356 13.28 -3.71 -4.70
N ALA A 357 12.98 -4.73 -3.91
CA ALA A 357 13.37 -4.78 -2.51
C ALA A 357 14.64 -5.62 -2.31
N ASP A 358 15.24 -6.17 -3.36
CA ASP A 358 16.36 -7.13 -3.25
C ASP A 358 17.57 -6.49 -2.58
N ALA A 359 17.97 -5.29 -3.01
CA ALA A 359 19.07 -4.56 -2.40
C ALA A 359 18.85 -4.29 -0.90
N ILE A 360 17.60 -3.99 -0.50
CA ILE A 360 17.22 -3.78 0.90
C ILE A 360 17.32 -5.11 1.68
N ILE A 361 16.83 -6.20 1.09
CA ILE A 361 16.84 -7.54 1.71
C ILE A 361 18.28 -8.01 1.91
N GLU A 362 19.15 -7.82 0.92
CA GLU A 362 20.56 -8.17 0.97
C GLU A 362 21.32 -7.35 2.02
N ASP A 363 21.09 -6.04 2.08
CA ASP A 363 21.71 -5.16 3.09
C ASP A 363 21.30 -5.57 4.51
N ILE A 364 20.03 -5.90 4.74
CA ILE A 364 19.58 -6.40 6.04
C ILE A 364 20.26 -7.74 6.34
N ARG A 365 20.29 -8.69 5.39
CA ARG A 365 20.88 -10.03 5.59
C ARG A 365 22.38 -9.98 5.84
N SER A 366 23.10 -9.13 5.15
CA SER A 366 24.55 -8.97 5.33
C SER A 366 24.92 -8.40 6.71
N THR A 367 23.96 -7.74 7.37
CA THR A 367 24.12 -7.18 8.72
C THR A 367 23.81 -8.21 9.82
N LEU A 368 23.07 -9.29 9.52
CA LEU A 368 22.62 -10.31 10.49
C LEU A 368 23.66 -11.39 10.75
#